data_041b6ac58af59dfb9b52013704e7944a
#
_entry.id   041b6ac58af59dfb9b52013704e7944a
#
_cell.length_a   1.000
_cell.length_b   1.000
_cell.length_c   1.000
_cell.angle_alpha   90.00
_cell.angle_beta   90.00
_cell.angle_gamma   90.00
#
_symmetry.space_group_name_H-M   'P 1'
#
loop_
_entity.id
_entity.type
_entity.pdbx_description
1 polymer ?
#
loop_
_entity_poly.entity_id
_entity_poly.type
_entity_poly.pdbx_seq_one_letter_code
_entity_poly.pdbx_strand_id
1 'polypeptide(L)'
;MSSGAARVAYIAGVLAFAVIAGCAAPGEPSARRPIIPTSITDLAAHQIGNAVVLTFSVPRQSTDHESLAEPPTIDVYRAALSPGAAPDRKTPWRLVYTIPSEQVDTYINGELIEFRDPLAPGDAGPTAGSSLAYLIRTRAVKGGASGDSNIITSRIYPPPGAPRELRASVGESAIVLSWSEPLAAGADAKTEGYRVYRAEIESGEESAPPDVSQVKLKSPLTMQGSTALPEFSDMHFEFGHAYLYTVRAIAQFGADAVESADSAPAVVTPLDIFPPATPVGLEAAIIPATAETPARVELSWAISSEGDLAGYNVYRSDREDTPGERINREVLPSPTFRDTSVLPGRRYFYRVSAVDRAGNESPLSSTVQIEVP
;
A
#
# COMPACT_ATOMS: atom_id res chain seq x y z
N MET A 1 3.64 -82.41 86.89
CA MET A 1 2.32 -83.06 86.76
C MET A 1 1.54 -82.15 85.85
N SER A 2 0.98 -82.67 84.80
CA SER A 2 -0.05 -82.24 83.86
C SER A 2 0.08 -80.80 83.19
N SER A 3 0.53 -80.74 82.07
CA SER A 3 -0.06 -80.86 80.74
C SER A 3 -1.29 -79.98 80.50
N GLY A 4 -1.16 -79.00 79.62
CA GLY A 4 -2.26 -78.22 79.10
C GLY A 4 -1.85 -77.61 77.74
N ALA A 5 -2.19 -78.30 76.68
CA ALA A 5 -1.93 -77.87 75.31
C ALA A 5 -2.95 -76.76 74.91
N ALA A 6 -2.41 -75.66 74.49
CA ALA A 6 -3.21 -74.57 73.83
C ALA A 6 -3.28 -74.80 72.35
N ARG A 7 -4.50 -74.99 71.85
CA ARG A 7 -4.77 -75.05 70.41
C ARG A 7 -4.86 -73.61 69.85
N VAL A 8 -4.01 -73.24 68.96
CA VAL A 8 -4.08 -72.00 68.17
C VAL A 8 -5.05 -72.25 67.01
N ALA A 9 -6.17 -71.54 66.99
CA ALA A 9 -7.09 -71.50 65.84
C ALA A 9 -6.68 -70.39 64.88
N TYR A 10 -6.31 -70.75 63.68
CA TYR A 10 -6.10 -69.84 62.58
C TYR A 10 -7.46 -69.42 61.97
N ILE A 11 -7.81 -68.17 62.12
CA ILE A 11 -8.98 -67.59 61.46
C ILE A 11 -8.41 -66.95 60.15
N ALA A 12 -8.64 -67.60 58.99
CA ALA A 12 -8.36 -67.06 57.69
C ALA A 12 -9.47 -66.03 57.36
N GLY A 13 -9.14 -64.73 57.46
CA GLY A 13 -9.98 -63.67 57.00
C GLY A 13 -9.87 -63.51 55.49
N VAL A 14 -10.89 -63.92 54.77
CA VAL A 14 -10.99 -63.62 53.29
C VAL A 14 -11.44 -62.17 53.15
N LEU A 15 -10.54 -61.32 52.75
CA LEU A 15 -10.85 -59.94 52.35
C LEU A 15 -11.41 -59.99 50.89
N ALA A 16 -12.75 -59.87 50.78
CA ALA A 16 -13.38 -59.70 49.47
C ALA A 16 -13.18 -58.27 49.01
N PHE A 17 -12.26 -58.05 48.02
CA PHE A 17 -12.18 -56.79 47.25
C PHE A 17 -13.39 -56.72 46.32
N ALA A 18 -14.39 -55.91 46.65
CA ALA A 18 -15.44 -55.54 45.74
C ALA A 18 -14.86 -54.53 44.75
N VAL A 19 -14.47 -54.99 43.55
CA VAL A 19 -14.18 -54.09 42.39
C VAL A 19 -15.51 -53.52 41.95
N ILE A 20 -15.78 -52.27 42.34
CA ILE A 20 -16.87 -51.49 41.78
C ILE A 20 -16.42 -51.08 40.36
N ALA A 21 -16.74 -51.90 39.36
CA ALA A 21 -16.70 -51.49 37.96
C ALA A 21 -17.78 -50.41 37.75
N GLY A 22 -17.43 -49.16 37.99
CA GLY A 22 -18.26 -48.03 37.57
C GLY A 22 -18.28 -48.03 36.02
N CYS A 23 -19.32 -48.64 35.44
CA CYS A 23 -19.69 -48.34 34.07
C CYS A 23 -20.09 -46.86 34.06
N ALA A 24 -19.10 -45.97 33.72
CA ALA A 24 -19.42 -44.67 33.20
C ALA A 24 -20.17 -44.93 31.89
N ALA A 25 -21.49 -44.91 31.90
CA ALA A 25 -22.26 -44.84 30.67
C ALA A 25 -21.73 -43.63 29.89
N PRO A 26 -21.27 -43.78 28.66
CA PRO A 26 -20.97 -42.59 27.82
C PRO A 26 -22.25 -41.78 27.83
N GLY A 27 -22.17 -40.55 28.41
CA GLY A 27 -23.27 -39.61 28.35
C GLY A 27 -23.72 -39.49 26.89
N GLU A 28 -25.02 -39.35 26.70
CA GLU A 28 -25.53 -39.11 25.33
C GLU A 28 -24.63 -38.08 24.67
N PRO A 29 -24.18 -38.30 23.42
CA PRO A 29 -23.35 -37.35 22.71
C PRO A 29 -24.12 -36.02 22.69
N SER A 30 -23.64 -35.06 23.46
CA SER A 30 -24.23 -33.71 23.47
C SER A 30 -24.20 -33.23 22.02
N ALA A 31 -25.37 -32.91 21.48
CA ALA A 31 -25.46 -32.35 20.13
C ALA A 31 -24.44 -31.22 20.05
N ARG A 32 -23.45 -31.36 19.12
CA ARG A 32 -22.46 -30.30 18.91
C ARG A 32 -23.24 -29.03 18.62
N ARG A 33 -23.04 -28.01 19.44
CA ARG A 33 -23.63 -26.69 19.16
C ARG A 33 -23.14 -26.24 17.78
N PRO A 34 -24.06 -25.75 16.93
CA PRO A 34 -23.62 -25.25 15.62
C PRO A 34 -22.67 -24.09 15.82
N ILE A 35 -21.54 -24.11 15.12
CA ILE A 35 -20.60 -22.97 15.06
C ILE A 35 -21.33 -21.85 14.34
N ILE A 36 -21.52 -20.71 14.98
CA ILE A 36 -22.19 -19.53 14.42
C ILE A 36 -21.16 -18.41 14.36
N PRO A 37 -20.81 -17.89 13.17
CA PRO A 37 -19.91 -16.75 13.06
C PRO A 37 -20.46 -15.51 13.79
N THR A 38 -19.58 -14.65 14.31
CA THR A 38 -19.99 -13.34 14.82
C THR A 38 -20.59 -12.50 13.69
N SER A 39 -21.59 -11.68 14.01
CA SER A 39 -22.19 -10.76 13.02
C SER A 39 -21.21 -9.66 12.65
N ILE A 40 -21.21 -9.26 11.40
CA ILE A 40 -20.47 -8.10 10.89
C ILE A 40 -21.13 -6.84 11.44
N THR A 41 -20.33 -5.87 11.91
CA THR A 41 -20.82 -4.63 12.52
C THR A 41 -20.24 -3.36 11.86
N ASP A 42 -19.35 -3.54 10.91
CA ASP A 42 -18.59 -2.50 10.23
C ASP A 42 -18.89 -2.42 8.72
N LEU A 43 -20.04 -2.97 8.28
CA LEU A 43 -20.46 -2.84 6.89
C LEU A 43 -20.59 -1.37 6.50
N ALA A 44 -19.84 -0.98 5.47
CA ALA A 44 -19.91 0.32 4.84
C ALA A 44 -20.22 0.15 3.34
N ALA A 45 -20.78 1.20 2.72
CA ALA A 45 -21.13 1.21 1.32
C ALA A 45 -20.91 2.59 0.72
N HIS A 46 -20.36 2.63 -0.50
CA HIS A 46 -20.24 3.86 -1.28
C HIS A 46 -20.36 3.56 -2.76
N GLN A 47 -20.84 4.52 -3.54
CA GLN A 47 -20.97 4.35 -4.99
C GLN A 47 -19.67 4.73 -5.69
N ILE A 48 -19.20 3.84 -6.59
CA ILE A 48 -18.10 4.10 -7.53
C ILE A 48 -18.59 3.73 -8.93
N GLY A 49 -18.71 4.71 -9.81
CA GLY A 49 -19.26 4.50 -11.13
C GLY A 49 -20.65 3.85 -11.05
N ASN A 50 -20.85 2.82 -11.84
CA ASN A 50 -22.08 2.02 -11.88
C ASN A 50 -22.03 0.81 -10.93
N ALA A 51 -21.42 0.95 -9.77
CA ALA A 51 -21.42 -0.09 -8.75
C ALA A 51 -21.53 0.49 -7.34
N VAL A 52 -22.10 -0.29 -6.41
CA VAL A 52 -21.95 -0.01 -4.97
C VAL A 52 -20.85 -0.91 -4.44
N VAL A 53 -19.84 -0.29 -3.87
CA VAL A 53 -18.73 -0.98 -3.21
C VAL A 53 -19.06 -1.16 -1.74
N LEU A 54 -19.09 -2.40 -1.29
CA LEU A 54 -19.30 -2.79 0.10
C LEU A 54 -17.94 -3.15 0.71
N THR A 55 -17.66 -2.61 1.89
CA THR A 55 -16.46 -2.93 2.65
C THR A 55 -16.82 -3.39 4.05
N PHE A 56 -16.16 -4.42 4.56
CA PHE A 56 -16.39 -4.98 5.89
C PHE A 56 -15.30 -5.97 6.29
N SER A 57 -15.15 -6.21 7.60
CA SER A 57 -14.22 -7.21 8.13
C SER A 57 -14.78 -8.64 8.05
N VAL A 58 -13.91 -9.62 7.73
CA VAL A 58 -14.29 -11.04 7.79
C VAL A 58 -14.34 -11.52 9.24
N PRO A 59 -15.46 -12.10 9.71
CA PRO A 59 -15.49 -12.70 11.03
C PRO A 59 -14.51 -13.87 11.14
N ARG A 60 -13.64 -13.83 12.15
CA ARG A 60 -12.65 -14.88 12.44
C ARG A 60 -13.04 -15.73 13.65
N GLN A 61 -14.11 -15.38 14.35
CA GLN A 61 -14.58 -16.04 15.54
C GLN A 61 -16.07 -16.37 15.47
N SER A 62 -16.46 -17.40 16.21
CA SER A 62 -17.86 -17.74 16.48
C SER A 62 -18.43 -16.87 17.60
N THR A 63 -19.74 -16.94 17.79
CA THR A 63 -20.44 -16.31 18.94
C THR A 63 -19.99 -16.85 20.28
N ASP A 64 -19.42 -18.05 20.34
CA ASP A 64 -18.84 -18.66 21.53
C ASP A 64 -17.32 -18.32 21.68
N HIS A 65 -16.80 -17.34 20.93
CA HIS A 65 -15.40 -16.90 20.91
C HIS A 65 -14.38 -17.96 20.45
N GLU A 66 -14.82 -19.01 19.79
CA GLU A 66 -13.95 -20.00 19.17
C GLU A 66 -13.49 -19.49 17.79
N SER A 67 -12.21 -19.73 17.46
CA SER A 67 -11.69 -19.39 16.12
C SER A 67 -12.35 -20.23 15.04
N LEU A 68 -12.75 -19.60 13.95
CA LEU A 68 -13.24 -20.30 12.77
C LEU A 68 -12.06 -20.97 12.05
N ALA A 69 -12.21 -22.25 11.71
CA ALA A 69 -11.17 -23.00 11.00
C ALA A 69 -11.02 -22.55 9.55
N GLU A 70 -12.07 -22.05 8.95
CA GLU A 70 -12.14 -21.55 7.57
C GLU A 70 -12.95 -20.26 7.53
N PRO A 71 -12.70 -19.35 6.57
CA PRO A 71 -13.55 -18.18 6.38
C PRO A 71 -15.01 -18.60 6.18
N PRO A 72 -15.99 -17.88 6.75
CA PRO A 72 -17.39 -18.21 6.53
C PRO A 72 -17.83 -17.85 5.11
N THR A 73 -18.81 -18.56 4.57
CA THR A 73 -19.55 -18.13 3.37
C THR A 73 -20.26 -16.81 3.67
N ILE A 74 -20.26 -15.86 2.75
CA ILE A 74 -20.81 -14.52 2.91
C ILE A 74 -21.97 -14.32 1.95
N ASP A 75 -23.16 -14.08 2.50
CA ASP A 75 -24.38 -13.79 1.76
C ASP A 75 -24.65 -12.28 1.77
N VAL A 76 -24.69 -11.65 0.60
CA VAL A 76 -24.97 -10.22 0.41
C VAL A 76 -26.44 -10.05 0.04
N TYR A 77 -27.16 -9.29 0.87
CA TYR A 77 -28.57 -8.96 0.64
C TYR A 77 -28.71 -7.48 0.29
N ARG A 78 -29.59 -7.21 -0.66
CA ARG A 78 -29.93 -5.87 -1.15
C ARG A 78 -31.44 -5.64 -1.13
N ALA A 79 -31.85 -4.44 -0.85
CA ALA A 79 -33.23 -3.98 -1.02
C ALA A 79 -33.26 -2.60 -1.66
N ALA A 80 -34.20 -2.37 -2.60
CA ALA A 80 -34.45 -1.04 -3.15
C ALA A 80 -35.42 -0.30 -2.22
N LEU A 81 -35.11 0.97 -1.95
CA LEU A 81 -35.92 1.85 -1.12
C LEU A 81 -36.40 3.05 -1.91
N SER A 82 -37.61 3.50 -1.64
CA SER A 82 -38.09 4.80 -2.17
C SER A 82 -37.24 5.94 -1.61
N PRO A 83 -37.14 7.08 -2.32
CA PRO A 83 -36.41 8.24 -1.82
C PRO A 83 -36.85 8.64 -0.41
N GLY A 84 -35.88 8.78 0.50
CA GLY A 84 -36.13 9.15 1.90
C GLY A 84 -36.67 8.03 2.80
N ALA A 85 -36.94 6.82 2.29
CA ALA A 85 -37.36 5.69 3.10
C ALA A 85 -36.16 5.09 3.85
N ALA A 86 -36.42 4.63 5.09
CA ALA A 86 -35.47 3.82 5.86
C ALA A 86 -35.91 2.33 5.83
N PRO A 87 -34.97 1.39 5.89
CA PRO A 87 -35.27 -0.02 5.95
C PRO A 87 -36.01 -0.36 7.24
N ASP A 88 -37.01 -1.22 7.15
CA ASP A 88 -37.84 -1.71 8.26
C ASP A 88 -37.97 -3.23 8.24
N ARG A 89 -38.81 -3.79 9.13
CA ARG A 89 -39.07 -5.22 9.21
C ARG A 89 -39.78 -5.80 7.98
N LYS A 90 -40.40 -4.97 7.13
CA LYS A 90 -41.10 -5.37 5.90
C LYS A 90 -40.26 -5.16 4.66
N THR A 91 -39.04 -4.65 4.82
CA THR A 91 -38.11 -4.42 3.70
C THR A 91 -37.87 -5.73 2.93
N PRO A 92 -38.14 -5.75 1.61
CA PRO A 92 -38.05 -6.97 0.80
C PRO A 92 -36.59 -7.26 0.45
N TRP A 93 -35.84 -7.84 1.39
CA TRP A 93 -34.47 -8.26 1.20
C TRP A 93 -34.33 -9.34 0.15
N ARG A 94 -33.45 -9.15 -0.80
CA ARG A 94 -33.11 -10.11 -1.87
C ARG A 94 -31.65 -10.49 -1.74
N LEU A 95 -31.34 -11.79 -1.73
CA LEU A 95 -29.98 -12.29 -1.88
C LEU A 95 -29.48 -11.92 -3.30
N VAL A 96 -28.43 -11.12 -3.41
CA VAL A 96 -27.85 -10.68 -4.67
C VAL A 96 -26.58 -11.45 -5.02
N TYR A 97 -25.82 -11.85 -3.98
CA TYR A 97 -24.60 -12.63 -4.19
C TYR A 97 -24.25 -13.48 -2.98
N THR A 98 -23.57 -14.58 -3.22
CA THR A 98 -22.93 -15.41 -2.19
C THR A 98 -21.45 -15.55 -2.53
N ILE A 99 -20.58 -15.13 -1.62
CA ILE A 99 -19.14 -15.38 -1.70
C ILE A 99 -18.89 -16.72 -1.00
N PRO A 100 -18.49 -17.78 -1.72
CA PRO A 100 -18.15 -19.07 -1.12
C PRO A 100 -16.93 -18.93 -0.19
N SER A 101 -16.85 -19.77 0.83
CA SER A 101 -15.74 -19.77 1.80
C SER A 101 -14.37 -19.82 1.12
N GLU A 102 -14.20 -20.65 0.13
CA GLU A 102 -12.97 -20.84 -0.65
C GLU A 102 -12.57 -19.65 -1.53
N GLN A 103 -13.47 -18.70 -1.76
CA GLN A 103 -13.22 -17.51 -2.58
C GLN A 103 -13.08 -16.24 -1.75
N VAL A 104 -13.30 -16.28 -0.45
CA VAL A 104 -13.28 -15.08 0.41
C VAL A 104 -11.96 -14.33 0.30
N ASP A 105 -10.85 -15.04 0.23
CA ASP A 105 -9.52 -14.43 0.13
C ASP A 105 -9.32 -13.62 -1.17
N THR A 106 -10.06 -13.92 -2.24
CA THR A 106 -9.98 -13.16 -3.50
C THR A 106 -10.66 -11.79 -3.43
N TYR A 107 -11.47 -11.56 -2.40
CA TYR A 107 -12.14 -10.28 -2.15
C TYR A 107 -11.43 -9.43 -1.10
N ILE A 108 -10.33 -9.94 -0.49
CA ILE A 108 -9.59 -9.20 0.53
C ILE A 108 -8.77 -8.08 -0.15
N ASN A 109 -9.03 -6.85 0.28
CA ASN A 109 -8.25 -5.68 -0.06
C ASN A 109 -7.73 -5.05 1.25
N GLY A 110 -6.44 -5.26 1.56
CA GLY A 110 -5.87 -4.92 2.85
C GLY A 110 -6.42 -5.81 3.98
N GLU A 111 -7.15 -5.22 4.93
CA GLU A 111 -7.75 -5.93 6.06
C GLU A 111 -9.26 -6.19 5.89
N LEU A 112 -9.86 -5.63 4.84
CA LEU A 112 -11.30 -5.68 4.58
C LEU A 112 -11.62 -6.51 3.35
N ILE A 113 -12.83 -7.04 3.31
CA ILE A 113 -13.47 -7.48 2.07
C ILE A 113 -13.89 -6.23 1.29
N GLU A 114 -13.62 -6.24 -0.01
CA GLU A 114 -14.18 -5.29 -0.97
C GLU A 114 -15.04 -6.07 -1.97
N PHE A 115 -16.35 -5.90 -1.88
CA PHE A 115 -17.30 -6.51 -2.80
C PHE A 115 -17.97 -5.42 -3.63
N ARG A 116 -17.98 -5.57 -4.96
CA ARG A 116 -18.62 -4.63 -5.90
C ARG A 116 -19.93 -5.22 -6.40
N ASP A 117 -21.04 -4.56 -6.03
CA ASP A 117 -22.38 -4.89 -6.55
C ASP A 117 -22.67 -4.01 -7.79
N PRO A 118 -22.64 -4.57 -9.00
CA PRO A 118 -22.90 -3.82 -10.22
C PRO A 118 -24.37 -3.38 -10.27
N LEU A 119 -24.58 -2.10 -10.62
CA LEU A 119 -25.90 -1.53 -10.78
C LEU A 119 -26.40 -1.75 -12.22
N ALA A 120 -27.38 -2.63 -12.40
CA ALA A 120 -28.06 -2.74 -13.67
C ALA A 120 -29.03 -1.55 -13.90
N PRO A 121 -29.31 -1.20 -15.17
CA PRO A 121 -30.35 -0.23 -15.46
C PRO A 121 -31.69 -0.59 -14.80
N GLY A 122 -32.18 0.28 -13.92
CA GLY A 122 -33.42 0.05 -13.15
C GLY A 122 -33.23 -0.49 -11.73
N ASP A 123 -32.05 -0.95 -11.32
CA ASP A 123 -31.78 -1.43 -9.95
C ASP A 123 -31.95 -0.30 -8.90
N ALA A 124 -31.57 0.92 -9.25
CA ALA A 124 -31.69 2.08 -8.39
C ALA A 124 -33.09 2.72 -8.42
N GLY A 125 -34.03 2.19 -9.17
CA GLY A 125 -35.32 2.81 -9.42
C GLY A 125 -35.24 3.93 -10.48
N PRO A 126 -36.40 4.46 -10.91
CA PRO A 126 -36.47 5.42 -12.02
C PRO A 126 -36.00 6.84 -11.67
N THR A 127 -35.67 7.12 -10.41
CA THR A 127 -35.43 8.46 -9.91
C THR A 127 -34.05 8.59 -9.30
N ALA A 128 -33.29 9.60 -9.72
CA ALA A 128 -32.04 9.99 -9.07
C ALA A 128 -32.27 10.21 -7.55
N GLY A 129 -31.36 9.69 -6.70
CA GLY A 129 -31.51 9.73 -5.25
C GLY A 129 -32.37 8.60 -4.66
N SER A 130 -32.80 7.61 -5.45
CA SER A 130 -33.26 6.32 -4.91
C SER A 130 -32.17 5.69 -4.09
N SER A 131 -32.53 4.88 -3.09
CA SER A 131 -31.57 4.29 -2.17
C SER A 131 -31.56 2.78 -2.28
N LEU A 132 -30.38 2.20 -2.17
CA LEU A 132 -30.19 0.76 -1.98
C LEU A 132 -29.74 0.53 -0.53
N ALA A 133 -30.43 -0.39 0.15
CA ALA A 133 -30.01 -0.86 1.44
C ALA A 133 -29.31 -2.21 1.32
N TYR A 134 -28.28 -2.41 2.14
CA TYR A 134 -27.51 -3.65 2.20
C TYR A 134 -27.42 -4.19 3.61
N LEU A 135 -27.42 -5.49 3.73
CA LEU A 135 -27.01 -6.23 4.91
C LEU A 135 -26.25 -7.50 4.48
N ILE A 136 -25.47 -8.02 5.40
CA ILE A 136 -24.67 -9.23 5.19
C ILE A 136 -25.02 -10.26 6.28
N ARG A 137 -25.06 -11.52 5.88
CA ARG A 137 -25.06 -12.68 6.77
C ARG A 137 -23.90 -13.58 6.43
N THR A 138 -23.30 -14.20 7.44
CA THR A 138 -22.25 -15.17 7.23
C THR A 138 -22.70 -16.54 7.69
N ARG A 139 -22.19 -17.60 7.07
CA ARG A 139 -22.49 -18.99 7.42
C ARG A 139 -21.21 -19.78 7.59
N ALA A 140 -21.03 -20.43 8.72
CA ALA A 140 -19.92 -21.36 8.90
C ALA A 140 -20.08 -22.56 7.94
N VAL A 141 -18.98 -23.09 7.41
CA VAL A 141 -18.97 -24.22 6.46
C VAL A 141 -19.69 -25.46 7.02
N LYS A 142 -19.56 -25.70 8.34
CA LYS A 142 -20.23 -26.78 9.07
C LYS A 142 -20.95 -26.24 10.30
N GLY A 143 -21.83 -25.25 10.12
CA GLY A 143 -22.47 -24.60 11.24
C GLY A 143 -23.72 -23.82 10.87
N GLY A 144 -24.06 -22.86 11.71
CA GLY A 144 -25.22 -21.97 11.54
C GLY A 144 -24.85 -20.66 10.84
N ALA A 145 -25.91 -19.88 10.55
CA ALA A 145 -25.77 -18.52 10.04
C ALA A 145 -25.65 -17.51 11.19
N SER A 146 -24.87 -16.44 10.97
CA SER A 146 -24.82 -15.29 11.87
C SER A 146 -26.18 -14.56 11.92
N GLY A 147 -26.33 -13.65 12.86
CA GLY A 147 -27.31 -12.57 12.76
C GLY A 147 -26.99 -11.64 11.57
N ASP A 148 -27.89 -10.71 11.30
CA ASP A 148 -27.69 -9.67 10.30
C ASP A 148 -26.54 -8.74 10.71
N SER A 149 -25.81 -8.21 9.73
CA SER A 149 -24.87 -7.11 9.96
C SER A 149 -25.63 -5.84 10.36
N ASN A 150 -24.90 -4.76 10.64
CA ASN A 150 -25.49 -3.43 10.53
C ASN A 150 -26.06 -3.25 9.13
N ILE A 151 -27.14 -2.47 9.02
CA ILE A 151 -27.75 -2.11 7.74
C ILE A 151 -27.13 -0.79 7.29
N ILE A 152 -26.66 -0.75 6.05
CA ILE A 152 -26.17 0.49 5.41
C ILE A 152 -27.06 0.85 4.23
N THR A 153 -27.28 2.15 4.00
CA THR A 153 -28.06 2.66 2.88
C THR A 153 -27.16 3.55 2.02
N SER A 154 -27.11 3.30 0.74
CA SER A 154 -26.44 4.13 -0.26
C SER A 154 -27.44 4.77 -1.17
N ARG A 155 -27.38 6.11 -1.31
CA ARG A 155 -28.12 6.84 -2.34
C ARG A 155 -27.42 6.67 -3.67
N ILE A 156 -28.20 6.48 -4.73
CA ILE A 156 -27.69 6.21 -6.05
C ILE A 156 -27.94 7.40 -6.96
N TYR A 157 -26.89 7.83 -7.61
CA TYR A 157 -26.89 8.95 -8.54
C TYR A 157 -26.23 8.57 -9.86
N PRO A 158 -26.51 9.29 -10.97
CA PRO A 158 -25.74 9.14 -12.20
C PRO A 158 -24.27 9.49 -11.92
N PRO A 159 -23.32 8.55 -12.12
CA PRO A 159 -21.91 8.85 -11.88
C PRO A 159 -21.36 9.75 -12.99
N PRO A 160 -20.34 10.57 -12.70
CA PRO A 160 -19.59 11.26 -13.74
C PRO A 160 -18.83 10.27 -14.62
N GLY A 161 -18.44 10.69 -15.82
CA GLY A 161 -17.54 9.90 -16.67
C GLY A 161 -16.18 9.72 -16.03
N ALA A 162 -15.49 8.63 -16.35
CA ALA A 162 -14.12 8.42 -15.90
C ALA A 162 -13.14 9.37 -16.62
N PRO A 163 -12.09 9.86 -15.91
CA PRO A 163 -10.99 10.59 -16.53
C PRO A 163 -10.28 9.73 -17.58
N ARG A 164 -9.69 10.38 -18.59
CA ARG A 164 -9.10 9.70 -19.74
C ARG A 164 -7.63 10.07 -19.88
N GLU A 165 -6.86 9.22 -20.56
CA GLU A 165 -5.49 9.49 -20.96
C GLU A 165 -4.59 9.87 -19.77
N LEU A 166 -4.77 9.19 -18.64
CA LEU A 166 -3.90 9.40 -17.48
C LEU A 166 -2.45 9.12 -17.86
N ARG A 167 -1.57 10.07 -17.55
CA ARG A 167 -0.12 10.01 -17.79
C ARG A 167 0.60 10.36 -16.49
N ALA A 168 1.75 9.72 -16.29
CA ALA A 168 2.66 10.00 -15.19
C ALA A 168 4.03 10.41 -15.77
N SER A 169 4.61 11.47 -15.24
CA SER A 169 5.97 11.89 -15.53
C SER A 169 6.77 12.02 -14.26
N VAL A 170 7.99 11.47 -14.26
CA VAL A 170 8.88 11.49 -13.09
C VAL A 170 9.69 12.77 -13.09
N GLY A 171 9.65 13.50 -11.99
CA GLY A 171 10.54 14.59 -11.66
C GLY A 171 11.42 14.23 -10.47
N GLU A 172 12.37 15.07 -10.16
CA GLU A 172 13.28 14.88 -9.02
C GLU A 172 12.54 14.80 -7.67
N SER A 173 11.54 15.65 -7.47
CA SER A 173 10.82 15.78 -6.21
C SER A 173 9.35 15.37 -6.25
N ALA A 174 8.81 15.03 -7.43
CA ALA A 174 7.41 14.65 -7.61
C ALA A 174 7.18 13.79 -8.84
N ILE A 175 6.22 12.87 -8.74
CA ILE A 175 5.58 12.25 -9.90
C ILE A 175 4.40 13.14 -10.27
N VAL A 176 4.46 13.76 -11.45
CA VAL A 176 3.41 14.63 -11.97
C VAL A 176 2.44 13.80 -12.81
N LEU A 177 1.18 13.79 -12.39
CA LEU A 177 0.08 13.14 -13.08
C LEU A 177 -0.72 14.18 -13.85
N SER A 178 -1.13 13.84 -15.07
CA SER A 178 -2.02 14.65 -15.90
C SER A 178 -3.01 13.76 -16.65
N TRP A 179 -4.21 14.25 -16.88
CA TRP A 179 -5.27 13.51 -17.58
C TRP A 179 -6.18 14.41 -18.39
N SER A 180 -6.96 13.81 -19.25
CA SER A 180 -8.05 14.50 -19.96
C SER A 180 -9.34 14.40 -19.16
N GLU A 181 -10.11 15.48 -19.16
CA GLU A 181 -11.44 15.50 -18.54
C GLU A 181 -12.34 14.39 -19.09
N PRO A 182 -13.30 13.91 -18.30
CA PRO A 182 -14.30 12.96 -18.78
C PRO A 182 -15.05 13.52 -19.99
N LEU A 183 -15.44 12.66 -20.93
CA LEU A 183 -16.46 13.02 -21.89
C LEU A 183 -17.77 13.27 -21.12
N ALA A 184 -18.50 14.31 -21.49
CA ALA A 184 -19.76 14.67 -20.84
C ALA A 184 -20.69 13.43 -20.81
N ALA A 185 -20.86 12.87 -19.62
CA ALA A 185 -21.78 11.79 -19.36
C ALA A 185 -23.07 12.42 -18.80
N GLY A 186 -24.10 12.59 -19.65
CA GLY A 186 -25.40 13.07 -19.22
C GLY A 186 -25.43 14.51 -18.66
N ALA A 187 -26.57 15.18 -18.72
CA ALA A 187 -26.69 16.58 -18.31
C ALA A 187 -26.54 16.84 -16.80
N ASP A 188 -26.58 15.81 -15.95
CA ASP A 188 -26.75 15.95 -14.51
C ASP A 188 -25.51 15.67 -13.65
N ALA A 189 -24.44 15.10 -14.22
CA ALA A 189 -23.23 14.71 -13.48
C ALA A 189 -22.04 15.59 -13.86
N LYS A 190 -22.05 16.86 -13.43
CA LYS A 190 -20.92 17.77 -13.64
C LYS A 190 -19.74 17.34 -12.77
N THR A 191 -18.57 17.19 -13.39
CA THR A 191 -17.32 16.97 -12.66
C THR A 191 -16.95 18.24 -11.89
N GLU A 192 -16.75 18.11 -10.57
CA GLU A 192 -16.34 19.21 -9.69
C GLU A 192 -14.90 19.07 -9.20
N GLY A 193 -14.30 17.90 -9.41
CA GLY A 193 -12.93 17.61 -9.02
C GLY A 193 -12.55 16.16 -9.26
N TYR A 194 -11.39 15.79 -8.75
CA TYR A 194 -10.80 14.47 -8.94
C TYR A 194 -10.19 13.95 -7.66
N ARG A 195 -10.16 12.62 -7.51
CA ARG A 195 -9.39 11.90 -6.50
C ARG A 195 -8.37 11.03 -7.19
N VAL A 196 -7.15 11.09 -6.68
CA VAL A 196 -6.01 10.32 -7.19
C VAL A 196 -5.74 9.18 -6.23
N TYR A 197 -5.59 7.98 -6.79
CA TYR A 197 -5.31 6.76 -6.06
C TYR A 197 -4.00 6.16 -6.54
N ARG A 198 -3.26 5.55 -5.61
CA ARG A 198 -1.99 4.88 -5.87
C ARG A 198 -1.95 3.52 -5.17
N ALA A 199 -1.36 2.54 -5.83
CA ALA A 199 -0.93 1.29 -5.25
C ALA A 199 0.52 1.02 -5.64
N GLU A 200 1.26 0.32 -4.79
CA GLU A 200 2.53 -0.27 -5.17
C GLU A 200 2.28 -1.60 -5.89
N ILE A 201 3.06 -1.88 -6.94
CA ILE A 201 2.97 -3.10 -7.74
C ILE A 201 4.31 -3.84 -7.75
N GLU A 202 4.32 -5.11 -8.19
CA GLU A 202 5.58 -5.83 -8.40
C GLU A 202 6.34 -5.22 -9.59
N SER A 203 7.65 -5.04 -9.43
CA SER A 203 8.52 -4.50 -10.49
C SER A 203 8.54 -5.44 -11.71
N GLY A 204 8.48 -4.88 -12.91
CA GLY A 204 8.55 -5.64 -14.17
C GLY A 204 7.32 -5.54 -15.06
N GLU A 205 6.24 -4.90 -14.61
CA GLU A 205 5.10 -4.55 -15.47
C GLU A 205 5.37 -3.20 -16.16
N GLU A 206 6.08 -3.23 -17.28
CA GLU A 206 6.42 -2.01 -18.05
C GLU A 206 5.24 -1.44 -18.84
N SER A 207 4.17 -2.20 -19.03
CA SER A 207 3.00 -1.78 -19.80
C SER A 207 1.80 -1.61 -18.88
N ALA A 208 1.21 -0.42 -18.89
CA ALA A 208 -0.05 -0.17 -18.19
C ALA A 208 -1.15 -1.11 -18.73
N PRO A 209 -1.74 -1.96 -17.90
CA PRO A 209 -2.85 -2.80 -18.31
C PRO A 209 -4.09 -1.94 -18.59
N PRO A 210 -5.06 -2.44 -19.37
CA PRO A 210 -6.28 -1.70 -19.67
C PRO A 210 -7.16 -1.44 -18.44
N ASP A 211 -6.99 -2.23 -17.38
CA ASP A 211 -7.81 -2.16 -16.15
C ASP A 211 -6.96 -2.50 -14.91
N VAL A 212 -7.22 -1.81 -13.81
CA VAL A 212 -6.57 -2.03 -12.50
C VAL A 212 -6.72 -3.47 -12.01
N SER A 213 -7.86 -4.11 -12.28
CA SER A 213 -8.14 -5.49 -11.85
C SER A 213 -7.20 -6.55 -12.45
N GLN A 214 -6.47 -6.19 -13.52
CA GLN A 214 -5.51 -7.08 -14.18
C GLN A 214 -4.10 -7.00 -13.59
N VAL A 215 -3.88 -6.10 -12.62
CA VAL A 215 -2.57 -5.90 -11.98
C VAL A 215 -2.55 -6.56 -10.62
N LYS A 216 -1.49 -7.28 -10.33
CA LYS A 216 -1.23 -7.77 -8.98
C LYS A 216 -0.69 -6.64 -8.13
N LEU A 217 -1.55 -6.09 -7.29
CA LEU A 217 -1.19 -5.04 -6.36
C LEU A 217 -0.36 -5.61 -5.20
N LYS A 218 0.72 -4.94 -4.83
CA LYS A 218 1.54 -5.22 -3.65
C LYS A 218 0.98 -4.50 -2.42
N SER A 219 0.32 -3.37 -2.62
CA SER A 219 -0.40 -2.63 -1.58
C SER A 219 -1.82 -2.30 -2.03
N PRO A 220 -2.77 -2.08 -1.11
CA PRO A 220 -4.10 -1.61 -1.47
C PRO A 220 -4.06 -0.30 -2.25
N LEU A 221 -5.04 -0.09 -3.13
CA LEU A 221 -5.24 1.17 -3.82
C LEU A 221 -5.69 2.24 -2.82
N THR A 222 -4.82 3.19 -2.51
CA THR A 222 -5.05 4.22 -1.49
C THR A 222 -5.14 5.61 -2.09
N MET A 223 -6.05 6.45 -1.56
CA MET A 223 -6.19 7.82 -2.01
C MET A 223 -4.96 8.65 -1.59
N GLN A 224 -4.32 9.30 -2.56
CA GLN A 224 -3.18 10.19 -2.35
C GLN A 224 -3.60 11.66 -2.17
N GLY A 225 -4.70 12.05 -2.77
CA GLY A 225 -5.22 13.41 -2.64
C GLY A 225 -6.38 13.70 -3.57
N SER A 226 -6.83 14.96 -3.51
CA SER A 226 -7.89 15.50 -4.36
C SER A 226 -7.43 16.80 -5.02
N THR A 227 -7.92 17.05 -6.22
CA THR A 227 -7.64 18.27 -6.97
C THR A 227 -8.88 18.73 -7.75
N ALA A 228 -9.00 20.03 -8.02
CA ALA A 228 -10.01 20.55 -8.93
C ALA A 228 -9.53 20.60 -10.39
N LEU A 229 -8.21 20.49 -10.60
CA LEU A 229 -7.57 20.55 -11.93
C LEU A 229 -7.26 19.15 -12.45
N PRO A 230 -7.16 18.94 -13.76
CA PRO A 230 -6.79 17.64 -14.35
C PRO A 230 -5.29 17.35 -14.24
N GLU A 231 -4.71 17.66 -13.10
CA GLU A 231 -3.30 17.42 -12.75
C GLU A 231 -3.14 17.19 -11.25
N PHE A 232 -2.10 16.44 -10.86
CA PHE A 232 -1.75 16.18 -9.47
C PHE A 232 -0.25 15.90 -9.36
N SER A 233 0.38 16.37 -8.27
CA SER A 233 1.78 16.08 -7.97
C SER A 233 1.88 15.20 -6.73
N ASP A 234 2.37 13.99 -6.90
CA ASP A 234 2.68 13.09 -5.79
C ASP A 234 4.14 13.29 -5.37
N MET A 235 4.34 13.87 -4.18
CA MET A 235 5.65 14.11 -3.59
C MET A 235 6.08 13.02 -2.60
N HIS A 236 5.28 11.96 -2.42
CA HIS A 236 5.51 10.89 -1.46
C HIS A 236 5.81 9.57 -2.17
N PHE A 237 6.82 9.55 -3.02
CA PHE A 237 7.26 8.36 -3.73
C PHE A 237 8.71 8.02 -3.38
N GLU A 238 9.13 6.81 -3.71
CA GLU A 238 10.50 6.34 -3.58
C GLU A 238 11.02 5.89 -4.95
N PHE A 239 12.24 6.27 -5.29
CA PHE A 239 12.89 5.81 -6.52
C PHE A 239 13.09 4.29 -6.48
N GLY A 240 12.92 3.63 -7.63
CA GLY A 240 13.04 2.18 -7.76
C GLY A 240 11.79 1.38 -7.39
N HIS A 241 10.76 2.01 -6.81
CA HIS A 241 9.48 1.37 -6.53
C HIS A 241 8.51 1.54 -7.70
N ALA A 242 7.82 0.47 -8.07
CA ALA A 242 6.83 0.52 -9.13
C ALA A 242 5.45 0.90 -8.57
N TYR A 243 4.82 1.90 -9.17
CA TYR A 243 3.51 2.42 -8.78
C TYR A 243 2.50 2.32 -9.91
N LEU A 244 1.27 2.01 -9.52
CA LEU A 244 0.09 2.14 -10.35
C LEU A 244 -0.74 3.32 -9.82
N TYR A 245 -1.12 4.22 -10.72
CA TYR A 245 -2.03 5.33 -10.45
C TYR A 245 -3.32 5.16 -11.21
N THR A 246 -4.43 5.58 -10.58
CA THR A 246 -5.74 5.78 -11.21
C THR A 246 -6.39 7.03 -10.67
N VAL A 247 -7.29 7.61 -11.44
CA VAL A 247 -7.99 8.84 -11.10
C VAL A 247 -9.49 8.64 -11.28
N ARG A 248 -10.28 9.16 -10.34
CA ARG A 248 -11.75 9.20 -10.42
C ARG A 248 -12.21 10.65 -10.42
N ALA A 249 -13.16 10.96 -11.29
CA ALA A 249 -13.87 12.23 -11.25
C ALA A 249 -14.91 12.21 -10.13
N ILE A 250 -15.21 13.37 -9.57
CA ILE A 250 -16.21 13.55 -8.51
C ILE A 250 -17.34 14.43 -9.04
N ALA A 251 -18.58 13.99 -8.83
CA ALA A 251 -19.76 14.81 -8.99
C ALA A 251 -20.45 14.98 -7.62
N GLN A 252 -21.00 16.18 -7.36
CA GLN A 252 -21.69 16.52 -6.13
C GLN A 252 -23.20 16.58 -6.33
N PHE A 253 -23.94 15.92 -5.46
CA PHE A 253 -25.41 15.90 -5.44
C PHE A 253 -25.90 16.35 -4.04
N GLY A 254 -26.01 17.64 -3.85
CA GLY A 254 -26.30 18.20 -2.52
C GLY A 254 -25.16 17.92 -1.54
N ALA A 255 -25.43 17.12 -0.51
CA ALA A 255 -24.42 16.71 0.46
C ALA A 255 -23.65 15.43 0.05
N ASP A 256 -24.11 14.70 -0.96
CA ASP A 256 -23.54 13.43 -1.39
C ASP A 256 -22.54 13.63 -2.53
N ALA A 257 -21.36 13.03 -2.42
CA ALA A 257 -20.35 13.00 -3.47
C ALA A 257 -20.30 11.60 -4.11
N VAL A 258 -20.27 11.57 -5.44
CA VAL A 258 -20.21 10.31 -6.21
C VAL A 258 -18.95 10.30 -7.06
N GLU A 259 -18.22 9.21 -7.00
CA GLU A 259 -17.03 8.99 -7.81
C GLU A 259 -17.36 8.30 -9.12
N SER A 260 -16.64 8.63 -10.17
CA SER A 260 -16.65 7.88 -11.43
C SER A 260 -16.06 6.47 -11.25
N ALA A 261 -16.15 5.66 -12.28
CA ALA A 261 -15.24 4.53 -12.44
C ALA A 261 -13.77 5.02 -12.51
N ASP A 262 -12.84 4.10 -12.27
CA ASP A 262 -11.40 4.37 -12.41
C ASP A 262 -11.07 4.80 -13.85
N SER A 263 -10.12 5.70 -14.03
CA SER A 263 -9.45 5.91 -15.31
C SER A 263 -8.71 4.63 -15.73
N ALA A 264 -8.31 4.52 -17.00
CA ALA A 264 -7.23 3.60 -17.35
C ALA A 264 -6.01 3.90 -16.45
N PRO A 265 -5.34 2.89 -15.89
CA PRO A 265 -4.23 3.10 -14.98
C PRO A 265 -2.98 3.61 -15.72
N ALA A 266 -2.17 4.40 -15.01
CA ALA A 266 -0.81 4.71 -15.40
C ALA A 266 0.16 3.94 -14.49
N VAL A 267 1.10 3.23 -15.10
CA VAL A 267 2.17 2.52 -14.38
C VAL A 267 3.47 3.29 -14.56
N VAL A 268 4.22 3.47 -13.48
CA VAL A 268 5.50 4.17 -13.48
C VAL A 268 6.45 3.57 -12.45
N THR A 269 7.71 3.36 -12.87
CA THR A 269 8.81 3.05 -11.96
C THR A 269 9.77 4.23 -12.00
N PRO A 270 9.72 5.15 -11.02
CA PRO A 270 10.61 6.29 -10.99
C PRO A 270 12.05 5.83 -10.78
N LEU A 271 12.92 6.25 -11.69
CA LEU A 271 14.37 6.04 -11.57
C LEU A 271 15.01 7.36 -11.20
N ASP A 272 15.97 7.30 -10.31
CA ASP A 272 16.79 8.46 -9.97
C ASP A 272 17.84 8.68 -11.06
N ILE A 273 17.56 9.68 -11.89
CA ILE A 273 18.45 10.13 -12.98
C ILE A 273 18.85 11.59 -12.82
N PHE A 274 18.63 12.16 -11.64
CA PHE A 274 18.80 13.58 -11.33
C PHE A 274 20.13 13.80 -10.64
N PRO A 275 21.13 14.42 -11.33
CA PRO A 275 22.43 14.64 -10.73
C PRO A 275 22.35 15.70 -9.61
N PRO A 276 23.24 15.62 -8.59
CA PRO A 276 23.34 16.62 -7.56
C PRO A 276 23.69 18.02 -8.10
N ALA A 277 23.50 19.03 -7.27
CA ALA A 277 23.94 20.39 -7.57
C ALA A 277 25.47 20.44 -7.71
N THR A 278 25.92 21.27 -8.65
CA THR A 278 27.35 21.50 -8.89
C THR A 278 28.03 22.07 -7.63
N PRO A 279 29.16 21.48 -7.16
CA PRO A 279 29.90 22.03 -6.02
C PRO A 279 30.37 23.46 -6.25
N VAL A 280 30.31 24.28 -5.21
CA VAL A 280 30.73 25.69 -5.22
C VAL A 280 31.85 25.96 -4.21
N GLY A 281 32.55 27.10 -4.38
CA GLY A 281 33.57 27.52 -3.43
C GLY A 281 34.83 26.66 -3.47
N LEU A 282 35.19 26.08 -4.64
CA LEU A 282 36.43 25.34 -4.79
C LEU A 282 37.63 26.30 -4.63
N GLU A 283 38.49 25.95 -3.69
CA GLU A 283 39.77 26.64 -3.40
C GLU A 283 40.92 25.65 -3.45
N ALA A 284 42.11 26.15 -3.83
CA ALA A 284 43.34 25.38 -3.84
C ALA A 284 44.44 26.12 -3.07
N ALA A 285 45.14 25.40 -2.21
CA ALA A 285 46.29 25.90 -1.47
C ALA A 285 47.52 25.03 -1.74
N ILE A 286 48.66 25.67 -2.02
CA ILE A 286 49.93 24.94 -2.16
C ILE A 286 50.58 24.76 -0.83
N ILE A 287 51.02 23.53 -0.54
CA ILE A 287 51.93 23.23 0.56
C ILE A 287 53.31 22.96 -0.06
N PRO A 288 54.28 23.86 0.11
CA PRO A 288 55.58 23.72 -0.51
C PRO A 288 56.32 22.44 -0.05
N ALA A 289 57.26 21.99 -0.92
CA ALA A 289 58.14 20.89 -0.56
C ALA A 289 59.01 21.26 0.68
N THR A 290 59.28 20.28 1.51
CA THR A 290 60.27 20.35 2.60
C THR A 290 61.39 19.33 2.36
N ALA A 291 62.41 19.28 3.21
CA ALA A 291 63.45 18.25 3.12
C ALA A 291 62.93 16.82 3.20
N GLU A 292 61.73 16.63 3.82
CA GLU A 292 61.15 15.30 4.11
C GLU A 292 59.90 15.00 3.29
N THR A 293 59.22 16.02 2.74
CA THR A 293 57.94 15.84 2.03
C THR A 293 57.89 16.59 0.69
N PRO A 294 57.38 15.97 -0.39
CA PRO A 294 57.17 16.66 -1.62
C PRO A 294 56.10 17.76 -1.55
N ALA A 295 56.12 18.69 -2.51
CA ALA A 295 55.01 19.65 -2.64
C ALA A 295 53.69 18.96 -2.88
N ARG A 296 52.58 19.52 -2.37
CA ARG A 296 51.22 19.03 -2.57
C ARG A 296 50.23 20.16 -2.65
N VAL A 297 49.10 19.90 -3.27
CA VAL A 297 47.97 20.82 -3.34
C VAL A 297 46.86 20.31 -2.43
N GLU A 298 46.38 21.16 -1.54
CA GLU A 298 45.20 20.92 -0.72
C GLU A 298 44.02 21.63 -1.39
N LEU A 299 42.93 20.87 -1.64
CA LEU A 299 41.68 21.35 -2.22
C LEU A 299 40.59 21.33 -1.17
N SER A 300 39.72 22.33 -1.15
CA SER A 300 38.53 22.38 -0.33
C SER A 300 37.40 23.08 -1.08
N TRP A 301 36.17 22.71 -0.77
CA TRP A 301 34.96 23.29 -1.36
C TRP A 301 33.79 23.27 -0.39
N ALA A 302 32.68 23.92 -0.74
CA ALA A 302 31.49 23.91 0.11
C ALA A 302 30.85 22.52 0.14
N ILE A 303 30.43 22.11 1.33
CA ILE A 303 29.68 20.85 1.51
C ILE A 303 28.31 20.95 0.84
N SER A 304 27.89 19.93 0.09
CA SER A 304 26.50 19.81 -0.40
C SER A 304 25.58 19.44 0.76
N SER A 305 24.36 20.00 0.74
CA SER A 305 23.30 19.69 1.71
C SER A 305 22.32 18.63 1.25
N GLU A 306 22.54 18.00 0.09
CA GLU A 306 21.67 16.99 -0.47
C GLU A 306 21.72 15.69 0.32
N GLY A 307 20.53 15.12 0.59
CA GLY A 307 20.39 13.99 1.49
C GLY A 307 20.87 12.66 0.92
N ASP A 308 20.97 12.56 -0.40
CA ASP A 308 21.37 11.38 -1.17
C ASP A 308 22.80 11.45 -1.70
N LEU A 309 23.54 12.52 -1.37
CA LEU A 309 24.93 12.65 -1.77
C LEU A 309 25.76 11.42 -1.34
N ALA A 310 26.49 10.83 -2.29
CA ALA A 310 27.52 9.81 -2.05
C ALA A 310 28.89 10.46 -1.79
N GLY A 311 29.21 11.60 -2.48
CA GLY A 311 30.44 12.33 -2.31
C GLY A 311 30.87 13.09 -3.55
N TYR A 312 32.18 13.16 -3.78
CA TYR A 312 32.76 14.05 -4.79
C TYR A 312 33.83 13.35 -5.63
N ASN A 313 33.98 13.82 -6.89
CA ASN A 313 35.11 13.53 -7.75
C ASN A 313 35.94 14.78 -8.00
N VAL A 314 37.25 14.62 -8.06
CA VAL A 314 38.22 15.70 -8.33
C VAL A 314 38.87 15.45 -9.67
N TYR A 315 38.90 16.50 -10.48
CA TYR A 315 39.48 16.48 -11.82
C TYR A 315 40.67 17.46 -11.88
N ARG A 316 41.73 17.03 -12.55
CA ARG A 316 42.94 17.84 -12.75
C ARG A 316 43.31 17.87 -14.23
N SER A 317 43.66 19.05 -14.69
CA SER A 317 44.20 19.29 -16.02
C SER A 317 45.47 20.14 -15.96
N ASP A 318 46.32 20.07 -16.99
CA ASP A 318 47.41 21.02 -17.26
C ASP A 318 46.96 22.18 -18.16
N ARG A 319 45.69 22.20 -18.59
CA ARG A 319 45.06 23.20 -19.43
C ARG A 319 43.73 23.66 -18.88
N GLU A 320 43.48 24.96 -18.95
CA GLU A 320 42.26 25.58 -18.45
C GLU A 320 41.01 25.16 -19.23
N ASP A 321 41.15 24.96 -20.54
CA ASP A 321 40.05 24.69 -21.46
C ASP A 321 39.59 23.22 -21.49
N THR A 322 40.21 22.34 -20.72
CA THR A 322 39.89 20.91 -20.67
C THR A 322 39.31 20.50 -19.33
N PRO A 323 38.34 19.60 -19.31
CA PRO A 323 37.78 19.05 -18.05
C PRO A 323 38.84 18.45 -17.12
N GLY A 324 39.87 17.83 -17.70
CA GLY A 324 40.89 17.09 -16.97
C GLY A 324 40.55 15.63 -16.73
N GLU A 325 41.46 14.96 -16.06
CA GLU A 325 41.27 13.55 -15.67
C GLU A 325 40.86 13.46 -14.19
N ARG A 326 39.99 12.50 -13.86
CA ARG A 326 39.66 12.21 -12.49
C ARG A 326 40.87 11.65 -11.76
N ILE A 327 41.24 12.26 -10.63
CA ILE A 327 42.45 11.88 -9.88
C ILE A 327 42.16 11.12 -8.57
N ASN A 328 40.92 11.11 -8.08
CA ASN A 328 40.50 10.24 -6.98
C ASN A 328 40.04 8.90 -7.52
N ARG A 329 40.43 7.80 -6.87
CA ARG A 329 40.05 6.43 -7.24
C ARG A 329 38.60 6.11 -6.81
N GLU A 330 38.25 6.52 -5.62
CA GLU A 330 36.95 6.32 -4.98
C GLU A 330 36.30 7.68 -4.75
N VAL A 331 34.96 7.70 -4.72
CA VAL A 331 34.17 8.90 -4.41
C VAL A 331 34.57 9.39 -3.00
N LEU A 332 34.85 10.69 -2.87
CA LEU A 332 35.32 11.30 -1.64
C LEU A 332 34.12 11.66 -0.75
N PRO A 333 34.03 11.14 0.48
CA PRO A 333 32.91 11.44 1.35
C PRO A 333 32.99 12.85 2.01
N SER A 334 34.12 13.54 1.84
CA SER A 334 34.37 14.85 2.43
C SER A 334 34.71 15.88 1.36
N PRO A 335 34.38 17.17 1.57
CA PRO A 335 34.63 18.24 0.59
C PRO A 335 36.09 18.72 0.62
N THR A 336 37.03 17.78 0.68
CA THR A 336 38.48 18.07 0.70
C THR A 336 39.24 16.98 -0.05
N PHE A 337 40.35 17.39 -0.69
CA PHE A 337 41.23 16.41 -1.35
C PHE A 337 42.67 16.91 -1.28
N ARG A 338 43.61 15.96 -1.19
CA ARG A 338 45.03 16.21 -1.21
C ARG A 338 45.65 15.58 -2.45
N ASP A 339 46.18 16.43 -3.34
CA ASP A 339 46.96 15.96 -4.51
C ASP A 339 48.45 15.99 -4.17
N THR A 340 49.03 14.81 -4.06
CA THR A 340 50.47 14.60 -3.80
C THR A 340 51.28 14.30 -5.05
N SER A 341 50.60 14.26 -6.21
CA SER A 341 51.24 13.89 -7.49
C SER A 341 51.57 15.09 -8.38
N VAL A 342 51.64 16.26 -7.79
CA VAL A 342 52.03 17.53 -8.45
C VAL A 342 53.53 17.63 -8.61
N LEU A 343 53.97 18.29 -9.69
CA LEU A 343 55.38 18.49 -10.02
C LEU A 343 55.75 19.95 -9.93
N PRO A 344 56.96 20.29 -9.40
CA PRO A 344 57.48 21.65 -9.36
C PRO A 344 57.52 22.31 -10.76
N GLY A 345 57.27 23.60 -10.80
CA GLY A 345 57.29 24.39 -12.03
C GLY A 345 56.08 24.12 -12.99
N ARG A 346 55.07 23.40 -12.51
CA ARG A 346 53.87 23.10 -13.29
C ARG A 346 52.69 23.90 -12.79
N ARG A 347 51.78 24.21 -13.73
CA ARG A 347 50.48 24.83 -13.47
C ARG A 347 49.41 23.75 -13.63
N TYR A 348 48.46 23.70 -12.69
CA TYR A 348 47.35 22.77 -12.68
C TYR A 348 46.03 23.52 -12.52
N PHE A 349 44.99 22.94 -13.13
CA PHE A 349 43.61 23.40 -13.11
C PHE A 349 42.76 22.31 -12.51
N TYR A 350 42.04 22.63 -11.43
CA TYR A 350 41.20 21.67 -10.73
C TYR A 350 39.74 22.02 -10.88
N ARG A 351 38.89 20.99 -10.93
CA ARG A 351 37.44 21.06 -10.85
C ARG A 351 36.94 19.93 -10.00
N VAL A 352 35.70 20.05 -9.50
CA VAL A 352 35.05 19.08 -8.63
C VAL A 352 33.64 18.85 -9.12
N SER A 353 33.16 17.63 -9.08
CA SER A 353 31.76 17.26 -9.24
C SER A 353 31.24 16.59 -7.96
N ALA A 354 29.91 16.61 -7.78
CA ALA A 354 29.19 15.84 -6.76
C ALA A 354 28.61 14.58 -7.41
N VAL A 355 28.50 13.51 -6.63
CA VAL A 355 27.93 12.22 -7.05
C VAL A 355 26.91 11.80 -6.01
N ASP A 356 25.72 11.40 -6.42
CA ASP A 356 24.68 10.84 -5.55
C ASP A 356 24.84 9.32 -5.35
N ARG A 357 23.94 8.74 -4.55
CA ARG A 357 23.93 7.29 -4.28
C ARG A 357 23.43 6.46 -5.47
N ALA A 358 22.72 7.07 -6.41
CA ALA A 358 22.29 6.42 -7.65
C ALA A 358 23.42 6.39 -8.69
N GLY A 359 24.48 7.18 -8.50
CA GLY A 359 25.64 7.26 -9.38
C GLY A 359 25.52 8.40 -10.40
N ASN A 360 24.55 9.30 -10.28
CA ASN A 360 24.47 10.48 -11.13
C ASN A 360 25.54 11.48 -10.69
N GLU A 361 26.22 12.07 -11.68
CA GLU A 361 27.30 13.00 -11.44
C GLU A 361 26.93 14.40 -11.94
N SER A 362 27.16 15.41 -11.08
CA SER A 362 26.87 16.80 -11.41
C SER A 362 27.78 17.35 -12.52
N PRO A 363 27.41 18.46 -13.13
CA PRO A 363 28.38 19.26 -13.88
C PRO A 363 29.59 19.63 -13.03
N LEU A 364 30.73 19.90 -13.69
CA LEU A 364 31.96 20.29 -13.01
C LEU A 364 31.83 21.72 -12.44
N SER A 365 32.47 21.95 -11.28
CA SER A 365 32.58 23.28 -10.66
C SER A 365 33.31 24.26 -11.56
N SER A 366 33.32 25.55 -11.19
CA SER A 366 34.25 26.51 -11.68
C SER A 366 35.70 26.04 -11.47
N THR A 367 36.58 26.41 -12.37
CA THR A 367 38.00 26.04 -12.33
C THR A 367 38.76 26.85 -11.28
N VAL A 368 39.61 26.17 -10.50
CA VAL A 368 40.65 26.83 -9.73
C VAL A 368 42.02 26.50 -10.33
N GLN A 369 42.87 27.54 -10.45
CA GLN A 369 44.24 27.42 -10.94
C GLN A 369 45.23 27.49 -9.81
N ILE A 370 46.29 26.68 -9.83
CA ILE A 370 47.40 26.73 -8.88
C ILE A 370 48.74 26.49 -9.65
N GLU A 371 49.77 27.20 -9.26
CA GLU A 371 51.14 27.01 -9.74
C GLU A 371 51.98 26.41 -8.62
N VAL A 372 52.68 25.33 -8.91
CA VAL A 372 53.56 24.64 -7.94
C VAL A 372 54.97 25.25 -8.11
N PRO A 373 55.51 25.90 -7.05
CA PRO A 373 56.81 26.54 -7.12
C PRO A 373 57.96 25.57 -7.32
#